data_322857a39c7c325840eb60989ff317cc
#
_entry.id   322857a39c7c325840eb60989ff317cc
#
_cell.length_a   1.000
_cell.length_b   1.000
_cell.length_c   1.000
_cell.angle_alpha   90.00
_cell.angle_beta   90.00
_cell.angle_gamma   90.00
#
_symmetry.space_group_name_H-M   'P 1'
#
loop_
_entity.id
_entity.type
_entity.pdbx_description
1 polymer ?
#
loop_
_entity_poly.entity_id
_entity_poly.type
_entity_poly.pdbx_seq_one_letter_code
_entity_poly.pdbx_strand_id
1 'polypeptide(L)'
;MKSFLKTAVTAVALGALPALSMAGGNLVISSNQSDGAPMAAVADLVEKFKAANPDINVELNTIEHEAYKTAIRNFLVADTGPDVGFWFAGNRMAGFVNDGLFGDISSVWKNAGLE
;
A
#
# COMPACT_ATOMS: atom_id res chain seq x y z
N MET A 1 45.12 -30.47 53.51
CA MET A 1 44.74 -29.20 52.89
C MET A 1 43.96 -29.50 51.63
N LYS A 2 42.66 -29.29 51.65
CA LYS A 2 41.78 -29.55 50.49
C LYS A 2 41.41 -28.20 49.88
N SER A 3 41.97 -27.95 48.64
CA SER A 3 41.65 -26.75 47.87
C SER A 3 40.31 -26.94 47.16
N PHE A 4 39.34 -26.09 47.45
CA PHE A 4 38.06 -26.05 46.75
C PHE A 4 38.17 -25.09 45.54
N LEU A 5 38.18 -25.66 44.35
CA LEU A 5 38.11 -24.90 43.10
C LEU A 5 36.67 -24.48 42.89
N LYS A 6 36.38 -23.17 42.97
CA LYS A 6 35.06 -22.59 42.67
C LYS A 6 34.98 -22.36 41.18
N THR A 7 34.23 -23.18 40.47
CA THR A 7 33.87 -22.99 39.06
C THR A 7 32.76 -21.94 38.98
N ALA A 8 33.07 -20.77 38.44
CA ALA A 8 32.11 -19.75 38.15
C ALA A 8 31.43 -20.10 36.81
N VAL A 9 30.12 -20.40 36.84
CA VAL A 9 29.30 -20.59 35.65
C VAL A 9 28.81 -19.20 35.21
N THR A 10 29.36 -18.72 34.12
CA THR A 10 28.90 -17.48 33.51
C THR A 10 27.68 -17.80 32.62
N ALA A 11 26.49 -17.42 33.08
CA ALA A 11 25.27 -17.53 32.29
C ALA A 11 25.28 -16.43 31.22
N VAL A 12 25.47 -16.83 29.96
CA VAL A 12 25.26 -15.96 28.80
C VAL A 12 23.77 -15.83 28.57
N ALA A 13 23.19 -14.69 28.95
CA ALA A 13 21.82 -14.35 28.61
C ALA A 13 21.77 -14.02 27.10
N LEU A 14 21.27 -14.95 26.28
CA LEU A 14 20.88 -14.63 24.91
C LEU A 14 19.69 -13.69 24.99
N GLY A 15 19.94 -12.40 24.78
CA GLY A 15 18.88 -11.41 24.59
C GLY A 15 18.08 -11.75 23.32
N ALA A 16 16.85 -12.18 23.46
CA ALA A 16 15.91 -12.29 22.37
C ALA A 16 15.66 -10.86 21.84
N LEU A 17 16.26 -10.56 20.68
CA LEU A 17 15.88 -9.37 19.91
C LEU A 17 14.41 -9.54 19.51
N PRO A 18 13.54 -8.53 19.74
CA PRO A 18 12.20 -8.60 19.19
C PRO A 18 12.32 -8.67 17.68
N ALA A 19 11.83 -9.75 17.08
CA ALA A 19 11.63 -9.81 15.65
C ALA A 19 10.61 -8.70 15.33
N LEU A 20 11.09 -7.61 14.74
CA LEU A 20 10.23 -6.61 14.10
C LEU A 20 9.45 -7.38 13.05
N SER A 21 8.16 -7.62 13.34
CA SER A 21 7.23 -8.18 12.38
C SER A 21 7.11 -7.13 11.28
N MET A 22 7.85 -7.35 10.20
CA MET A 22 7.70 -6.56 8.98
C MET A 22 6.31 -6.92 8.45
N ALA A 23 5.33 -6.09 8.74
CA ALA A 23 4.00 -6.17 8.14
C ALA A 23 4.10 -5.66 6.69
N GLY A 24 4.94 -6.33 5.90
CA GLY A 24 5.07 -6.08 4.48
C GLY A 24 3.81 -6.51 3.76
N GLY A 25 3.31 -5.67 2.87
CA GLY A 25 2.15 -5.95 2.02
C GLY A 25 2.47 -5.67 0.57
N ASN A 26 1.59 -6.14 -0.32
CA ASN A 26 1.58 -5.71 -1.72
C ASN A 26 0.48 -4.68 -1.89
N LEU A 27 0.77 -3.61 -2.61
CA LEU A 27 -0.15 -2.55 -2.97
C LEU A 27 -0.12 -2.37 -4.49
N VAL A 28 -1.23 -2.63 -5.14
CA VAL A 28 -1.40 -2.44 -6.58
C VAL A 28 -2.20 -1.17 -6.84
N ILE A 29 -1.60 -0.23 -7.54
CA ILE A 29 -2.21 1.04 -7.92
C ILE A 29 -2.43 1.04 -9.44
N SER A 30 -3.64 1.34 -9.88
CA SER A 30 -3.95 1.54 -11.30
C SER A 30 -4.30 3.00 -11.56
N SER A 31 -3.59 3.61 -12.51
CA SER A 31 -3.75 5.02 -12.89
C SER A 31 -4.14 5.15 -14.36
N ASN A 32 -5.05 6.06 -14.65
CA ASN A 32 -5.41 6.48 -15.99
C ASN A 32 -4.70 7.78 -16.42
N GLN A 33 -3.75 8.24 -15.63
CA GLN A 33 -2.95 9.43 -15.92
C GLN A 33 -1.79 9.03 -16.84
N SER A 34 -2.08 8.85 -18.12
CA SER A 34 -1.16 8.34 -19.15
C SER A 34 -0.43 9.44 -19.93
N ASP A 35 -0.80 10.71 -19.75
CA ASP A 35 -0.16 11.85 -20.42
C ASP A 35 1.08 12.34 -19.64
N GLY A 36 2.03 12.94 -20.33
CA GLY A 36 3.37 13.26 -19.86
C GLY A 36 3.47 13.83 -18.44
N ALA A 37 2.91 15.01 -18.17
CA ALA A 37 3.05 15.65 -16.85
C ALA A 37 2.23 14.97 -15.74
N PRO A 38 0.95 14.61 -15.93
CA PRO A 38 0.20 13.85 -14.94
C PRO A 38 0.79 12.48 -14.63
N MET A 39 1.25 11.75 -15.64
CA MET A 39 1.92 10.46 -15.47
C MET A 39 3.19 10.59 -14.61
N ALA A 40 4.03 11.58 -14.92
CA ALA A 40 5.25 11.85 -14.17
C ALA A 40 4.95 12.23 -12.69
N ALA A 41 3.90 13.02 -12.45
CA ALA A 41 3.50 13.41 -11.10
C ALA A 41 3.02 12.22 -10.26
N VAL A 42 2.24 11.31 -10.85
CA VAL A 42 1.79 10.07 -10.18
C VAL A 42 2.98 9.16 -9.88
N ALA A 43 3.90 8.99 -10.84
CA ALA A 43 5.11 8.19 -10.64
C ALA A 43 5.98 8.74 -9.50
N ASP A 44 6.22 10.05 -9.45
CA ASP A 44 6.97 10.72 -8.38
C ASP A 44 6.31 10.54 -7.01
N LEU A 45 4.98 10.65 -6.94
CA LEU A 45 4.22 10.40 -5.71
C LEU A 45 4.39 8.97 -5.22
N VAL A 46 4.31 7.99 -6.12
CA VAL A 46 4.48 6.57 -5.78
C VAL A 46 5.90 6.29 -5.31
N GLU A 47 6.93 6.86 -5.95
CA GLU A 47 8.31 6.69 -5.49
C GLU A 47 8.55 7.31 -4.10
N LYS A 48 7.96 8.45 -3.80
CA LYS A 48 7.99 9.04 -2.45
C LYS A 48 7.29 8.15 -1.42
N PHE A 49 6.16 7.55 -1.79
CA PHE A 49 5.46 6.61 -0.92
C PHE A 49 6.30 5.36 -0.63
N LYS A 50 6.92 4.76 -1.66
CA LYS A 50 7.85 3.62 -1.51
C LYS A 50 9.02 3.95 -0.57
N ALA A 51 9.61 5.13 -0.73
CA ALA A 51 10.71 5.57 0.11
C ALA A 51 10.31 5.73 1.59
N ALA A 52 9.07 6.17 1.85
CA ALA A 52 8.53 6.32 3.20
C ALA A 52 8.02 5.00 3.80
N ASN A 53 7.76 3.97 2.98
CA ASN A 53 7.19 2.68 3.38
C ASN A 53 7.97 1.52 2.74
N PRO A 54 9.23 1.31 3.11
CA PRO A 54 10.12 0.35 2.43
C PRO A 54 9.70 -1.13 2.60
N ASP A 55 8.83 -1.41 3.54
CA ASP A 55 8.24 -2.73 3.81
C ASP A 55 7.00 -3.04 2.95
N ILE A 56 6.47 -2.06 2.20
CA ILE A 56 5.35 -2.24 1.29
C ILE A 56 5.87 -2.36 -0.15
N ASN A 57 5.56 -3.48 -0.80
CA ASN A 57 5.83 -3.66 -2.22
C ASN A 57 4.73 -2.96 -3.04
N VAL A 58 5.08 -1.90 -3.77
CA VAL A 58 4.12 -1.10 -4.54
C VAL A 58 4.30 -1.32 -6.03
N GLU A 59 3.24 -1.71 -6.71
CA GLU A 59 3.14 -1.81 -8.15
C GLU A 59 2.25 -0.68 -8.70
N LEU A 60 2.77 0.10 -9.65
CA LEU A 60 2.02 1.14 -10.35
C LEU A 60 1.75 0.71 -11.80
N ASN A 61 0.48 0.52 -12.14
CA ASN A 61 0.02 0.22 -13.49
C ASN A 61 -0.59 1.48 -14.10
N THR A 62 0.09 2.06 -15.10
CA THR A 62 -0.46 3.17 -15.88
C THR A 62 -1.08 2.66 -17.17
N ILE A 63 -2.37 2.93 -17.34
CA ILE A 63 -3.16 2.47 -18.48
C ILE A 63 -3.66 3.70 -19.24
N GLU A 64 -3.65 3.62 -20.58
CA GLU A 64 -4.17 4.68 -21.42
C GLU A 64 -5.62 5.03 -21.02
N HIS A 65 -5.96 6.32 -21.04
CA HIS A 65 -7.17 6.88 -20.44
C HIS A 65 -8.47 6.22 -20.94
N GLU A 66 -8.63 6.07 -22.25
CA GLU A 66 -9.85 5.49 -22.83
C GLU A 66 -9.93 3.98 -22.62
N ALA A 67 -8.78 3.29 -22.67
CA ALA A 67 -8.68 1.88 -22.34
C ALA A 67 -9.05 1.62 -20.88
N TYR A 68 -8.57 2.48 -19.96
CA TYR A 68 -8.90 2.39 -18.54
C TYR A 68 -10.41 2.56 -18.29
N LYS A 69 -11.05 3.54 -18.92
CA LYS A 69 -12.50 3.76 -18.80
C LYS A 69 -13.32 2.53 -19.21
N THR A 70 -12.85 1.82 -20.21
CA THR A 70 -13.51 0.60 -20.69
C THR A 70 -13.27 -0.58 -19.73
N ALA A 71 -12.09 -0.68 -19.15
CA ALA A 71 -11.67 -1.81 -18.32
C ALA A 71 -12.06 -1.69 -16.84
N ILE A 72 -12.30 -0.47 -16.32
CA ILE A 72 -12.44 -0.20 -14.89
C ILE A 72 -13.47 -1.10 -14.19
N ARG A 73 -14.62 -1.36 -14.83
CA ARG A 73 -15.64 -2.22 -14.23
C ARG A 73 -15.11 -3.64 -14.01
N ASN A 74 -14.37 -4.17 -14.97
CA ASN A 74 -13.77 -5.50 -14.86
C ASN A 74 -12.71 -5.54 -13.76
N PHE A 75 -11.93 -4.48 -13.58
CA PHE A 75 -10.97 -4.37 -12.50
C PHE A 75 -11.64 -4.37 -11.13
N LEU A 76 -12.75 -3.63 -10.99
CA LEU A 76 -13.47 -3.50 -9.72
C LEU A 76 -14.21 -4.77 -9.30
N VAL A 77 -14.58 -5.65 -10.22
CA VAL A 77 -15.26 -6.93 -9.91
C VAL A 77 -14.33 -8.12 -9.87
N ALA A 78 -13.05 -7.93 -10.23
CA ALA A 78 -12.06 -9.00 -10.22
C ALA A 78 -11.48 -9.18 -8.81
N ASP A 79 -11.32 -10.43 -8.34
CA ASP A 79 -10.67 -10.73 -7.06
C ASP A 79 -9.19 -10.29 -7.04
N THR A 80 -8.60 -10.08 -8.22
CA THR A 80 -7.21 -9.65 -8.42
C THR A 80 -7.12 -8.23 -8.98
N GLY A 81 -8.14 -7.42 -8.77
CA GLY A 81 -8.15 -6.01 -9.17
C GLY A 81 -7.14 -5.17 -8.37
N PRO A 82 -6.92 -3.90 -8.77
CA PRO A 82 -6.05 -3.01 -8.02
C PRO A 82 -6.65 -2.65 -6.66
N ASP A 83 -5.78 -2.42 -5.66
CA ASP A 83 -6.19 -1.93 -4.34
C ASP A 83 -6.61 -0.46 -4.39
N VAL A 84 -5.95 0.32 -5.25
CA VAL A 84 -6.21 1.75 -5.48
C VAL A 84 -6.38 2.02 -6.95
N GLY A 85 -7.49 2.68 -7.32
CA GLY A 85 -7.78 3.07 -8.69
C GLY A 85 -8.16 4.55 -8.79
N PHE A 86 -7.80 5.19 -9.90
CA PHE A 86 -8.25 6.53 -10.23
C PHE A 86 -9.62 6.47 -10.90
N TRP A 87 -10.54 7.34 -10.49
CA TRP A 87 -11.81 7.51 -11.19
C TRP A 87 -12.35 8.93 -11.02
N PHE A 88 -13.32 9.26 -11.87
CA PHE A 88 -13.99 10.55 -11.84
C PHE A 88 -15.04 10.60 -10.70
N ALA A 89 -15.00 11.64 -9.90
CA ALA A 89 -15.99 11.90 -8.87
C ALA A 89 -17.39 12.21 -9.45
N GLY A 90 -18.38 12.29 -8.58
CA GLY A 90 -19.75 12.64 -8.93
C GLY A 90 -20.52 11.50 -9.62
N ASN A 91 -21.36 11.84 -10.60
CA ASN A 91 -22.27 10.88 -11.22
C ASN A 91 -21.59 9.67 -11.88
N ARG A 92 -20.36 9.83 -12.35
CA ARG A 92 -19.60 8.71 -12.94
C ARG A 92 -19.18 7.68 -11.89
N MET A 93 -18.95 8.13 -10.66
CA MET A 93 -18.59 7.25 -9.54
C MET A 93 -19.83 6.61 -8.91
N ALA A 94 -20.95 7.33 -8.91
CA ALA A 94 -22.15 6.92 -8.17
C ALA A 94 -22.64 5.51 -8.52
N GLY A 95 -22.55 5.09 -9.77
CA GLY A 95 -22.92 3.73 -10.19
C GLY A 95 -22.07 2.66 -9.49
N PHE A 96 -20.75 2.85 -9.43
CA PHE A 96 -19.85 1.91 -8.76
C PHE A 96 -20.01 1.91 -7.25
N VAL A 97 -20.27 3.08 -6.64
CA VAL A 97 -20.57 3.19 -5.20
C VAL A 97 -21.86 2.45 -4.86
N ASN A 98 -22.93 2.63 -5.65
CA ASN A 98 -24.21 1.95 -5.45
C ASN A 98 -24.10 0.43 -5.61
N ASP A 99 -23.22 -0.02 -6.49
CA ASP A 99 -22.91 -1.44 -6.69
C ASP A 99 -21.96 -2.01 -5.61
N GLY A 100 -21.50 -1.17 -4.65
CA GLY A 100 -20.59 -1.58 -3.57
C GLY A 100 -19.15 -1.86 -4.03
N LEU A 101 -18.74 -1.33 -5.19
CA LEU A 101 -17.44 -1.60 -5.80
C LEU A 101 -16.33 -0.64 -5.34
N PHE A 102 -16.68 0.43 -4.59
CA PHE A 102 -15.72 1.34 -3.97
C PHE A 102 -15.84 1.32 -2.45
N GLY A 103 -14.70 1.30 -1.79
CA GLY A 103 -14.61 1.44 -0.34
C GLY A 103 -14.86 2.88 0.11
N ASP A 104 -15.42 3.05 1.31
CA ASP A 104 -15.53 4.35 1.96
C ASP A 104 -14.18 4.81 2.51
N ILE A 105 -13.68 5.93 2.02
CA ILE A 105 -12.42 6.57 2.44
C ILE A 105 -12.64 7.82 3.33
N SER A 106 -13.86 8.06 3.81
CA SER A 106 -14.20 9.26 4.59
C SER A 106 -13.30 9.45 5.81
N SER A 107 -12.96 8.37 6.51
CA SER A 107 -12.05 8.42 7.67
C SER A 107 -10.62 8.81 7.28
N VAL A 108 -10.12 8.31 6.15
CA VAL A 108 -8.80 8.67 5.62
C VAL A 108 -8.77 10.13 5.23
N TRP A 109 -9.82 10.60 4.54
CA TRP A 109 -9.99 11.98 4.11
C TRP A 109 -9.97 12.96 5.28
N LYS A 110 -10.77 12.68 6.31
CA LYS A 110 -10.83 13.46 7.55
C LYS A 110 -9.48 13.51 8.28
N ASN A 111 -8.84 12.33 8.45
CA ASN A 111 -7.55 12.24 9.14
C ASN A 111 -6.42 12.98 8.40
N ALA A 112 -6.55 13.12 7.09
CA ALA A 112 -5.61 13.89 6.26
C ALA A 112 -5.91 15.41 6.25
N GLY A 113 -6.97 15.88 6.92
CA GLY A 113 -7.35 17.29 6.96
C GLY A 113 -7.80 17.85 5.62
N LEU A 114 -8.47 17.03 4.80
CA LEU A 114 -8.92 17.38 3.46
C LEU A 114 -10.40 17.76 3.39
N GLU A 115 -11.03 18.06 4.54
CA GLU A 115 -12.43 18.57 4.64
C GLU A 115 -12.54 20.04 4.31
#